data_195654560bf605f888971e3e052a3acb
#
_entry.id   195654560bf605f888971e3e052a3acb
#
_cell.length_a   1.000
_cell.length_b   1.000
_cell.length_c   1.000
_cell.angle_alpha   90.00
_cell.angle_beta   90.00
_cell.angle_gamma   90.00
#
_symmetry.space_group_name_H-M   'P 1'
#
loop_
_entity.id
_entity.type
_entity.pdbx_description
1 polymer ?
#
loop_
_entity_poly.entity_id
_entity_poly.type
_entity_poly.pdbx_seq_one_letter_code
_entity_poly.pdbx_strand_id
1 'polypeptide(L)'
;MPSIHLKTPIPGPRSRALAERRSQAVPRGVSQVTPIFVSRSEGAVIEDVDGNRYLDFAGGIGCLNAGHREPGVVAAMHAQADRFLHTCFMVTPYESYVRLAEKLNALAPGNTPKKTMLLSSGAEAVENAIKIARAYTRRPAVICFDDAFHGRTLLALALTSKTHPYKAGFEPFPSDIYRVPYGQPAARLEDTFQRVVAAESVAALIVEPVQGEGGFIVPPPGWLAAVADICRTRGIIFIADEVQTGFGRTGKMFAIEHEASSPT
;
A
#
# COMPACT_ATOMS: atom_id res chain seq x y z
N MET A 1 14.58 28.13 10.35
CA MET A 1 13.85 28.06 11.63
C MET A 1 14.22 26.76 12.32
N PRO A 2 14.28 26.68 13.66
CA PRO A 2 14.58 25.43 14.32
C PRO A 2 13.53 24.37 13.93
N SER A 3 13.97 23.16 13.59
CA SER A 3 13.12 22.05 13.16
C SER A 3 12.23 21.51 14.28
N ILE A 4 12.70 21.58 15.52
CA ILE A 4 11.97 21.20 16.73
C ILE A 4 11.81 22.45 17.61
N HIS A 5 10.57 22.75 18.03
CA HIS A 5 10.27 23.87 18.91
C HIS A 5 8.98 23.60 19.69
N LEU A 6 9.09 23.46 21.00
CA LEU A 6 7.96 23.20 21.88
C LEU A 6 7.58 24.49 22.62
N LYS A 7 6.38 25.00 22.36
CA LYS A 7 5.81 26.18 23.01
C LYS A 7 4.92 25.82 24.20
N THR A 8 4.34 24.62 24.17
CA THR A 8 3.41 24.12 25.19
C THR A 8 3.77 22.70 25.60
N PRO A 9 3.29 22.18 26.75
CA PRO A 9 3.23 20.74 26.98
C PRO A 9 2.47 20.01 25.88
N ILE A 10 2.74 18.73 25.69
CA ILE A 10 2.11 17.87 24.68
C ILE A 10 1.15 16.89 25.38
N PRO A 11 -0.16 16.88 25.02
CA PRO A 11 -0.86 17.77 24.10
C PRO A 11 -1.07 19.18 24.68
N GLY A 12 -1.01 20.22 23.82
CA GLY A 12 -1.35 21.58 24.19
C GLY A 12 -2.85 21.79 24.37
N PRO A 13 -3.29 22.98 24.85
CA PRO A 13 -4.69 23.23 25.17
C PRO A 13 -5.63 23.14 23.96
N ARG A 14 -5.19 23.59 22.77
CA ARG A 14 -5.99 23.51 21.54
C ARG A 14 -6.10 22.09 21.04
N SER A 15 -5.03 21.31 21.15
CA SER A 15 -5.03 19.87 20.81
C SER A 15 -5.97 19.10 21.73
N ARG A 16 -6.00 19.40 23.05
CA ARG A 16 -6.98 18.79 23.98
C ARG A 16 -8.43 19.09 23.61
N ALA A 17 -8.73 20.35 23.32
CA ALA A 17 -10.09 20.74 22.89
C ALA A 17 -10.51 20.05 21.58
N LEU A 18 -9.59 19.89 20.61
CA LEU A 18 -9.88 19.12 19.39
C LEU A 18 -10.04 17.63 19.65
N ALA A 19 -9.28 17.04 20.57
CA ALA A 19 -9.43 15.62 20.95
C ALA A 19 -10.81 15.34 21.53
N GLU A 20 -11.34 16.24 22.38
CA GLU A 20 -12.70 16.12 22.92
C GLU A 20 -13.76 16.20 21.80
N ARG A 21 -13.68 17.17 20.93
CA ARG A 21 -14.58 17.29 19.75
C ARG A 21 -14.49 16.04 18.87
N ARG A 22 -13.29 15.54 18.63
CA ARG A 22 -13.06 14.33 17.86
C ARG A 22 -13.74 13.13 18.49
N SER A 23 -13.68 12.97 19.82
CA SER A 23 -14.29 11.83 20.52
C SER A 23 -15.81 11.75 20.32
N GLN A 24 -16.45 12.89 20.09
CA GLN A 24 -17.88 12.98 19.82
C GLN A 24 -18.25 12.83 18.34
N ALA A 25 -17.36 13.25 17.42
CA ALA A 25 -17.67 13.33 15.99
C ALA A 25 -17.04 12.20 15.14
N VAL A 26 -15.98 11.55 15.63
CA VAL A 26 -15.21 10.56 14.87
C VAL A 26 -15.27 9.19 15.55
N PRO A 27 -15.65 8.13 14.83
CA PRO A 27 -15.75 6.81 15.44
C PRO A 27 -14.37 6.28 15.87
N ARG A 28 -14.36 5.44 16.93
CA ARG A 28 -13.13 4.85 17.48
C ARG A 28 -12.30 4.04 16.48
N GLY A 29 -12.94 3.48 15.45
CA GLY A 29 -12.24 2.74 14.38
C GLY A 29 -11.25 3.60 13.57
N VAL A 30 -11.40 4.94 13.57
CA VAL A 30 -10.38 5.87 13.08
C VAL A 30 -9.42 6.15 14.24
N SER A 31 -8.38 5.33 14.38
CA SER A 31 -7.42 5.44 15.48
C SER A 31 -6.58 6.73 15.41
N GLN A 32 -5.96 7.08 16.52
CA GLN A 32 -5.02 8.21 16.63
C GLN A 32 -3.82 7.75 17.48
N VAL A 33 -2.62 7.85 16.91
CA VAL A 33 -1.39 7.40 17.58
C VAL A 33 -0.76 8.53 18.41
N THR A 34 -0.80 9.76 17.88
CA THR A 34 -0.21 10.93 18.55
C THR A 34 -1.28 11.86 19.09
N PRO A 35 -1.09 12.52 20.25
CA PRO A 35 -2.09 13.38 20.87
C PRO A 35 -2.09 14.82 20.31
N ILE A 36 -1.55 15.05 19.12
CA ILE A 36 -1.43 16.36 18.49
C ILE A 36 -2.36 16.48 17.28
N PHE A 37 -2.70 17.72 16.89
CA PHE A 37 -3.46 18.02 15.69
C PHE A 37 -2.65 18.99 14.82
N VAL A 38 -2.30 18.55 13.62
CA VAL A 38 -1.45 19.32 12.70
C VAL A 38 -2.23 20.50 12.12
N SER A 39 -1.60 21.67 12.12
CA SER A 39 -2.11 22.89 11.47
C SER A 39 -1.35 23.25 10.19
N ARG A 40 -0.04 22.93 10.14
CA ARG A 40 0.83 23.21 9.00
C ARG A 40 1.95 22.18 8.92
N SER A 41 2.45 21.98 7.69
CA SER A 41 3.62 21.12 7.47
C SER A 41 4.46 21.65 6.30
N GLU A 42 5.77 21.40 6.32
CA GLU A 42 6.71 21.78 5.25
C GLU A 42 7.98 20.91 5.31
N GLY A 43 8.39 20.33 4.18
CA GLY A 43 9.51 19.41 4.14
C GLY A 43 9.33 18.23 5.08
N ALA A 44 10.20 18.11 6.09
CA ALA A 44 10.11 17.07 7.13
C ALA A 44 9.57 17.60 8.48
N VAL A 45 8.97 18.80 8.50
CA VAL A 45 8.50 19.43 9.74
C VAL A 45 6.97 19.55 9.73
N ILE A 46 6.34 19.19 10.85
CA ILE A 46 4.92 19.46 11.13
C ILE A 46 4.82 20.45 12.29
N GLU A 47 3.82 21.33 12.23
CA GLU A 47 3.44 22.25 13.30
C GLU A 47 2.01 21.93 13.75
N ASP A 48 1.81 21.76 15.06
CA ASP A 48 0.49 21.51 15.61
C ASP A 48 -0.32 22.83 15.81
N VAL A 49 -1.58 22.65 16.17
CA VAL A 49 -2.49 23.79 16.43
C VAL A 49 -2.09 24.63 17.64
N ASP A 50 -1.20 24.14 18.48
CA ASP A 50 -0.65 24.83 19.65
C ASP A 50 0.67 25.55 19.32
N GLY A 51 1.19 25.38 18.08
CA GLY A 51 2.39 26.00 17.55
C GLY A 51 3.68 25.25 17.94
N ASN A 52 3.58 24.03 18.44
CA ASN A 52 4.72 23.14 18.61
C ASN A 52 5.16 22.59 17.26
N ARG A 53 6.47 22.40 17.06
CA ARG A 53 7.05 21.84 15.84
C ARG A 53 7.78 20.56 16.14
N TYR A 54 7.61 19.60 15.20
CA TYR A 54 8.16 18.26 15.30
C TYR A 54 8.80 17.85 13.98
N LEU A 55 9.76 16.94 14.04
CA LEU A 55 10.18 16.18 12.86
C LEU A 55 9.18 15.06 12.59
N ASP A 56 8.70 14.99 11.35
CA ASP A 56 7.76 13.94 10.93
C ASP A 56 8.51 12.70 10.43
N PHE A 57 8.75 11.76 11.33
CA PHE A 57 9.29 10.44 10.98
C PHE A 57 8.22 9.45 10.53
N ALA A 58 6.93 9.78 10.69
CA ALA A 58 5.85 8.93 10.22
C ALA A 58 5.59 9.08 8.71
N GLY A 59 5.85 10.28 8.17
CA GLY A 59 5.73 10.56 6.74
C GLY A 59 4.39 10.13 6.13
N GLY A 60 3.28 10.24 6.91
CA GLY A 60 1.97 9.74 6.48
C GLY A 60 1.92 8.22 6.27
N ILE A 61 2.66 7.45 7.09
CA ILE A 61 2.85 5.99 6.94
C ILE A 61 3.46 5.67 5.56
N GLY A 62 4.59 6.35 5.24
CA GLY A 62 5.36 6.11 4.03
C GLY A 62 4.88 6.85 2.77
N CYS A 63 3.82 7.67 2.83
CA CYS A 63 3.28 8.35 1.65
C CYS A 63 4.10 9.57 1.18
N LEU A 64 4.84 10.23 2.09
CA LEU A 64 5.48 11.52 1.83
C LEU A 64 6.97 11.38 1.43
N ASN A 65 7.23 10.69 0.32
CA ASN A 65 8.61 10.46 -0.14
C ASN A 65 9.32 11.76 -0.58
N ALA A 66 8.58 12.77 -1.04
CA ALA A 66 9.12 14.08 -1.42
C ALA A 66 9.02 15.14 -0.30
N GLY A 67 8.52 14.75 0.89
CA GLY A 67 8.24 15.66 1.99
C GLY A 67 6.91 16.40 1.84
N HIS A 68 6.58 17.17 2.88
CA HIS A 68 5.35 17.98 2.90
C HIS A 68 5.47 19.19 1.97
N ARG A 69 4.43 19.41 1.16
CA ARG A 69 4.27 20.60 0.31
C ARG A 69 5.47 20.86 -0.62
N GLU A 70 5.95 19.82 -1.31
CA GLU A 70 6.96 20.01 -2.33
C GLU A 70 6.48 21.10 -3.33
N PRO A 71 7.28 22.16 -3.60
CA PRO A 71 6.80 23.35 -4.31
C PRO A 71 6.25 23.05 -5.72
N GLY A 72 6.87 22.15 -6.48
CA GLY A 72 6.43 21.77 -7.81
C GLY A 72 5.08 21.05 -7.80
N VAL A 73 4.88 20.15 -6.83
CA VAL A 73 3.60 19.46 -6.62
C VAL A 73 2.48 20.46 -6.29
N VAL A 74 2.74 21.39 -5.35
CA VAL A 74 1.75 22.42 -4.98
C VAL A 74 1.40 23.31 -6.17
N ALA A 75 2.39 23.75 -6.94
CA ALA A 75 2.17 24.57 -8.14
C ALA A 75 1.33 23.83 -9.20
N ALA A 76 1.62 22.54 -9.43
CA ALA A 76 0.85 21.71 -10.35
C ALA A 76 -0.61 21.52 -9.90
N MET A 77 -0.84 21.34 -8.58
CA MET A 77 -2.19 21.25 -8.01
C MET A 77 -2.98 22.54 -8.23
N HIS A 78 -2.41 23.72 -7.98
CA HIS A 78 -3.05 25.01 -8.25
C HIS A 78 -3.38 25.16 -9.74
N ALA A 79 -2.42 24.93 -10.61
CA ALA A 79 -2.64 25.03 -12.06
C ALA A 79 -3.74 24.06 -12.57
N GLN A 80 -3.84 22.87 -11.99
CA GLN A 80 -4.93 21.94 -12.34
C GLN A 80 -6.28 22.40 -11.79
N ALA A 81 -6.32 22.94 -10.55
CA ALA A 81 -7.55 23.43 -9.93
C ALA A 81 -8.16 24.59 -10.72
N ASP A 82 -7.33 25.46 -11.31
CA ASP A 82 -7.78 26.57 -12.16
C ASP A 82 -8.41 26.10 -13.49
N ARG A 83 -8.18 24.85 -13.91
CA ARG A 83 -8.73 24.27 -15.15
C ARG A 83 -10.03 23.52 -14.89
N PHE A 84 -10.01 22.51 -14.05
CA PHE A 84 -11.15 21.71 -13.59
C PHE A 84 -10.75 20.79 -12.44
N LEU A 85 -11.72 20.39 -11.62
CA LEU A 85 -11.50 19.47 -10.51
C LEU A 85 -11.82 18.02 -10.88
N HIS A 86 -12.97 17.76 -11.53
CA HIS A 86 -13.41 16.41 -11.85
C HIS A 86 -14.39 16.40 -13.04
N THR A 87 -14.21 15.45 -13.96
CA THR A 87 -15.12 15.23 -15.09
C THR A 87 -15.59 13.78 -15.22
N CYS A 88 -15.19 12.89 -14.29
CA CYS A 88 -15.32 11.43 -14.41
C CYS A 88 -14.64 10.89 -15.67
N PHE A 89 -13.44 10.33 -15.52
CA PHE A 89 -12.62 9.87 -16.66
C PHE A 89 -13.35 8.92 -17.62
N MET A 90 -14.26 8.09 -17.10
CA MET A 90 -15.10 7.19 -17.92
C MET A 90 -16.09 7.96 -18.84
N VAL A 91 -16.54 9.15 -18.43
CA VAL A 91 -17.50 9.95 -19.18
C VAL A 91 -16.79 10.91 -20.11
N THR A 92 -15.84 11.68 -19.56
CA THR A 92 -15.06 12.66 -20.34
C THR A 92 -13.59 12.53 -19.92
N PRO A 93 -12.78 11.78 -20.67
CA PRO A 93 -11.37 11.56 -20.36
C PRO A 93 -10.55 12.85 -20.45
N TYR A 94 -9.40 12.87 -19.75
CA TYR A 94 -8.50 14.00 -19.70
C TYR A 94 -7.04 13.56 -19.74
N GLU A 95 -6.19 14.43 -20.30
CA GLU A 95 -4.80 14.15 -20.64
C GLU A 95 -3.95 13.79 -19.41
N SER A 96 -4.15 14.45 -18.27
CA SER A 96 -3.32 14.21 -17.08
C SER A 96 -3.37 12.77 -16.57
N TYR A 97 -4.50 12.09 -16.70
CA TYR A 97 -4.62 10.65 -16.41
C TYR A 97 -3.79 9.81 -17.37
N VAL A 98 -3.90 10.11 -18.67
CA VAL A 98 -3.17 9.37 -19.72
C VAL A 98 -1.65 9.53 -19.53
N ARG A 99 -1.18 10.76 -19.35
CA ARG A 99 0.25 11.04 -19.10
C ARG A 99 0.77 10.36 -17.83
N LEU A 100 -0.02 10.30 -16.77
CA LEU A 100 0.37 9.58 -15.56
C LEU A 100 0.46 8.07 -15.83
N ALA A 101 -0.51 7.50 -16.54
CA ALA A 101 -0.49 6.09 -16.92
C ALA A 101 0.72 5.73 -17.78
N GLU A 102 1.04 6.54 -18.80
CA GLU A 102 2.23 6.39 -19.64
C GLU A 102 3.52 6.44 -18.81
N LYS A 103 3.61 7.40 -17.87
CA LYS A 103 4.76 7.54 -16.97
C LYS A 103 4.93 6.32 -16.07
N LEU A 104 3.85 5.83 -15.48
CA LEU A 104 3.87 4.64 -14.62
C LEU A 104 4.22 3.37 -15.42
N ASN A 105 3.67 3.22 -16.64
CA ASN A 105 4.00 2.10 -17.51
C ASN A 105 5.50 2.08 -17.87
N ALA A 106 6.11 3.26 -18.08
CA ALA A 106 7.53 3.38 -18.40
C ALA A 106 8.44 3.12 -17.18
N LEU A 107 7.96 3.41 -15.97
CA LEU A 107 8.72 3.24 -14.72
C LEU A 107 8.60 1.81 -14.15
N ALA A 108 7.47 1.13 -14.38
CA ALA A 108 7.25 -0.20 -13.86
C ALA A 108 8.24 -1.22 -14.46
N PRO A 109 8.86 -2.10 -13.64
CA PRO A 109 9.87 -3.04 -14.10
C PRO A 109 9.32 -4.10 -15.08
N GLY A 110 10.22 -4.79 -15.78
CA GLY A 110 9.90 -5.80 -16.79
C GLY A 110 9.72 -5.23 -18.20
N ASN A 111 9.82 -6.09 -19.22
CA ASN A 111 9.84 -5.70 -20.65
C ASN A 111 8.50 -5.95 -21.36
N THR A 112 7.47 -6.39 -20.67
CA THR A 112 6.14 -6.64 -21.25
C THR A 112 5.35 -5.34 -21.40
N PRO A 113 4.41 -5.24 -22.36
CA PRO A 113 3.48 -4.12 -22.44
C PRO A 113 2.66 -3.98 -21.14
N LYS A 114 2.51 -2.76 -20.65
CA LYS A 114 1.85 -2.46 -19.38
C LYS A 114 0.65 -1.54 -19.58
N LYS A 115 -0.30 -1.62 -18.67
CA LYS A 115 -1.43 -0.70 -18.56
C LYS A 115 -1.63 -0.31 -17.12
N THR A 116 -1.92 0.96 -16.87
CA THR A 116 -2.18 1.51 -15.54
C THR A 116 -3.65 1.81 -15.35
N MET A 117 -4.20 1.34 -14.23
CA MET A 117 -5.51 1.71 -13.74
C MET A 117 -5.35 2.44 -12.42
N LEU A 118 -5.87 3.66 -12.30
CA LEU A 118 -5.82 4.45 -11.08
C LEU A 118 -7.05 4.19 -10.22
N LEU A 119 -6.84 4.05 -8.93
CA LEU A 119 -7.86 3.78 -7.91
C LEU A 119 -7.66 4.69 -6.71
N SER A 120 -8.64 4.76 -5.80
CA SER A 120 -8.63 5.73 -4.71
C SER A 120 -7.84 5.27 -3.48
N SER A 121 -7.55 3.97 -3.36
CA SER A 121 -6.81 3.42 -2.21
C SER A 121 -6.02 2.16 -2.57
N GLY A 122 -5.02 1.82 -1.73
CA GLY A 122 -4.29 0.55 -1.85
C GLY A 122 -5.20 -0.67 -1.68
N ALA A 123 -6.18 -0.61 -0.77
CA ALA A 123 -7.16 -1.69 -0.62
C ALA A 123 -7.97 -1.92 -1.91
N GLU A 124 -8.41 -0.86 -2.58
CA GLU A 124 -9.08 -0.97 -3.89
C GLU A 124 -8.15 -1.53 -4.97
N ALA A 125 -6.87 -1.15 -4.95
CA ALA A 125 -5.87 -1.68 -5.88
C ALA A 125 -5.72 -3.20 -5.69
N VAL A 126 -5.58 -3.67 -4.47
CA VAL A 126 -5.52 -5.10 -4.12
C VAL A 126 -6.79 -5.82 -4.55
N GLU A 127 -7.97 -5.30 -4.20
CA GLU A 127 -9.27 -5.89 -4.60
C GLU A 127 -9.35 -6.07 -6.12
N ASN A 128 -8.97 -5.05 -6.89
CA ASN A 128 -9.02 -5.11 -8.34
C ASN A 128 -7.95 -6.03 -8.93
N ALA A 129 -6.74 -6.08 -8.36
CA ALA A 129 -5.70 -7.01 -8.78
C ALA A 129 -6.18 -8.47 -8.65
N ILE A 130 -6.78 -8.83 -7.52
CA ILE A 130 -7.36 -10.18 -7.31
C ILE A 130 -8.53 -10.44 -8.26
N LYS A 131 -9.43 -9.47 -8.46
CA LYS A 131 -10.55 -9.62 -9.42
C LYS A 131 -10.03 -9.86 -10.84
N ILE A 132 -9.03 -9.12 -11.29
CA ILE A 132 -8.41 -9.28 -12.61
C ILE A 132 -7.76 -10.67 -12.72
N ALA A 133 -7.00 -11.09 -11.72
CA ALA A 133 -6.37 -12.40 -11.71
C ALA A 133 -7.39 -13.54 -11.79
N ARG A 134 -8.46 -13.50 -10.98
CA ARG A 134 -9.55 -14.48 -11.03
C ARG A 134 -10.27 -14.47 -12.38
N ALA A 135 -10.56 -13.30 -12.93
CA ALA A 135 -11.23 -13.18 -14.22
C ALA A 135 -10.38 -13.72 -15.38
N TYR A 136 -9.08 -13.45 -15.35
CA TYR A 136 -8.13 -13.89 -16.36
C TYR A 136 -7.87 -15.40 -16.30
N THR A 137 -7.57 -15.95 -15.12
CA THR A 137 -7.21 -17.35 -14.94
C THR A 137 -8.41 -18.29 -14.87
N ARG A 138 -9.60 -17.77 -14.53
CA ARG A 138 -10.79 -18.56 -14.19
C ARG A 138 -10.62 -19.46 -12.97
N ARG A 139 -9.71 -19.10 -12.07
CA ARG A 139 -9.38 -19.86 -10.85
C ARG A 139 -9.84 -19.06 -9.62
N PRO A 140 -10.30 -19.72 -8.53
CA PRO A 140 -10.85 -19.02 -7.36
C PRO A 140 -9.80 -18.67 -6.29
N ALA A 141 -8.77 -19.51 -6.12
CA ALA A 141 -7.89 -19.47 -4.95
C ALA A 141 -6.83 -18.36 -5.05
N VAL A 142 -6.45 -17.80 -3.89
CA VAL A 142 -5.38 -16.81 -3.76
C VAL A 142 -4.45 -17.22 -2.63
N ILE A 143 -3.16 -17.16 -2.86
CA ILE A 143 -2.14 -17.34 -1.83
C ILE A 143 -1.66 -15.96 -1.35
N CYS A 144 -1.55 -15.81 -0.04
CA CYS A 144 -0.93 -14.66 0.65
C CYS A 144 0.01 -15.15 1.76
N PHE A 145 0.67 -14.23 2.45
CA PHE A 145 1.69 -14.60 3.43
C PHE A 145 1.31 -14.26 4.88
N ASP A 146 1.93 -14.97 5.83
CA ASP A 146 1.91 -14.57 7.22
C ASP A 146 2.50 -13.16 7.38
N ASP A 147 2.02 -12.43 8.39
CA ASP A 147 2.38 -11.05 8.69
C ASP A 147 2.08 -10.01 7.60
N ALA A 148 1.45 -10.41 6.49
CA ALA A 148 1.07 -9.50 5.42
C ALA A 148 -0.04 -8.52 5.83
N PHE A 149 0.00 -7.32 5.22
CA PHE A 149 -1.06 -6.32 5.29
C PHE A 149 -1.41 -5.80 3.89
N HIS A 150 -2.63 -6.07 3.43
CA HIS A 150 -3.10 -5.72 2.09
C HIS A 150 -4.30 -4.78 2.09
N GLY A 151 -4.74 -4.30 3.25
CA GLY A 151 -5.85 -3.37 3.39
C GLY A 151 -6.95 -3.84 4.35
N ARG A 152 -8.06 -3.09 4.38
CA ARG A 152 -9.15 -3.27 5.35
C ARG A 152 -10.55 -3.36 4.74
N THR A 153 -10.69 -3.48 3.42
CA THR A 153 -11.92 -3.95 2.76
C THR A 153 -12.04 -5.46 2.95
N LEU A 154 -13.21 -6.06 2.78
CA LEU A 154 -13.43 -7.46 3.18
C LEU A 154 -12.46 -8.46 2.55
N LEU A 155 -12.18 -8.36 1.24
CA LEU A 155 -11.21 -9.24 0.58
C LEU A 155 -9.77 -8.88 0.97
N ALA A 156 -9.40 -7.60 0.96
CA ALA A 156 -8.07 -7.17 1.39
C ALA A 156 -7.82 -7.53 2.87
N LEU A 157 -8.85 -7.48 3.70
CA LEU A 157 -8.79 -7.88 5.12
C LEU A 157 -8.65 -9.42 5.26
N ALA A 158 -9.28 -10.21 4.39
CA ALA A 158 -9.06 -11.66 4.35
C ALA A 158 -7.59 -12.00 4.04
N LEU A 159 -6.94 -11.22 3.14
CA LEU A 159 -5.52 -11.35 2.80
C LEU A 159 -4.58 -10.83 3.91
N THR A 160 -4.99 -9.83 4.68
CA THR A 160 -4.23 -9.30 5.82
C THR A 160 -4.09 -10.37 6.91
N SER A 161 -2.91 -10.48 7.56
CA SER A 161 -2.62 -11.58 8.47
C SER A 161 -3.25 -11.42 9.85
N LYS A 162 -2.97 -10.31 10.55
CA LYS A 162 -3.29 -10.12 11.97
C LYS A 162 -4.80 -10.14 12.24
N THR A 163 -5.24 -11.03 13.14
CA THR A 163 -6.61 -11.04 13.65
C THR A 163 -6.88 -9.79 14.49
N HIS A 164 -6.01 -9.50 15.45
CA HIS A 164 -6.08 -8.26 16.22
C HIS A 164 -4.96 -7.31 15.77
N PRO A 165 -5.26 -6.01 15.54
CA PRO A 165 -6.54 -5.34 15.76
C PRO A 165 -7.48 -5.33 14.53
N TYR A 166 -7.21 -6.10 13.47
CA TYR A 166 -7.81 -5.83 12.15
C TYR A 166 -9.06 -6.65 11.83
N LYS A 167 -9.06 -7.97 12.07
CA LYS A 167 -10.05 -8.92 11.53
C LYS A 167 -11.18 -9.27 12.50
N ALA A 168 -10.89 -9.33 13.80
CA ALA A 168 -11.83 -9.79 14.80
C ALA A 168 -13.14 -9.00 14.78
N GLY A 169 -14.26 -9.70 14.60
CA GLY A 169 -15.60 -9.14 14.58
C GLY A 169 -16.10 -8.65 13.22
N PHE A 170 -15.35 -8.93 12.13
CA PHE A 170 -15.74 -8.56 10.76
C PHE A 170 -16.04 -9.78 9.87
N GLU A 171 -16.00 -10.99 10.43
CA GLU A 171 -16.35 -12.22 9.72
C GLU A 171 -17.84 -12.26 9.32
N PRO A 172 -18.22 -13.02 8.25
CA PRO A 172 -17.37 -13.91 7.44
C PRO A 172 -16.57 -13.19 6.36
N PHE A 173 -15.37 -13.70 6.08
CA PHE A 173 -14.52 -13.23 4.97
C PHE A 173 -14.72 -14.06 3.71
N PRO A 174 -14.35 -13.52 2.51
CA PRO A 174 -14.31 -14.31 1.28
C PRO A 174 -13.48 -15.58 1.43
N SER A 175 -13.97 -16.68 0.86
CA SER A 175 -13.31 -17.99 0.84
C SER A 175 -12.13 -18.04 -0.15
N ASP A 176 -11.45 -19.19 -0.15
CA ASP A 176 -10.35 -19.54 -1.08
C ASP A 176 -9.12 -18.65 -0.93
N ILE A 177 -8.86 -18.19 0.29
CA ILE A 177 -7.64 -17.47 0.68
C ILE A 177 -6.76 -18.42 1.50
N TYR A 178 -5.56 -18.68 0.99
CA TYR A 178 -4.60 -19.59 1.60
C TYR A 178 -3.36 -18.83 2.05
N ARG A 179 -2.95 -19.04 3.29
CA ARG A 179 -1.85 -18.32 3.90
C ARG A 179 -0.66 -19.25 4.08
N VAL A 180 0.54 -18.74 3.74
CA VAL A 180 1.80 -19.47 3.87
C VAL A 180 2.84 -18.60 4.58
N PRO A 181 3.85 -19.21 5.23
CA PRO A 181 4.92 -18.45 5.88
C PRO A 181 5.73 -17.60 4.89
N TYR A 182 6.03 -16.35 5.26
CA TYR A 182 6.84 -15.42 4.48
C TYR A 182 8.34 -15.75 4.61
N GLY A 183 9.10 -15.59 3.53
CA GLY A 183 10.56 -15.75 3.53
C GLY A 183 11.07 -17.17 3.74
N GLN A 184 10.21 -18.18 3.83
CA GLN A 184 10.61 -19.59 3.87
C GLN A 184 11.07 -20.05 2.47
N PRO A 185 11.91 -21.13 2.37
CA PRO A 185 12.34 -21.63 1.07
C PRO A 185 11.16 -21.74 0.08
N ALA A 186 11.31 -21.17 -1.12
CA ALA A 186 10.24 -21.11 -2.12
C ALA A 186 9.66 -22.50 -2.47
N ALA A 187 10.48 -23.57 -2.34
CA ALA A 187 10.03 -24.95 -2.48
C ALA A 187 8.87 -25.33 -1.53
N ARG A 188 8.66 -24.60 -0.42
CA ARG A 188 7.49 -24.80 0.44
C ARG A 188 6.16 -24.51 -0.24
N LEU A 189 6.15 -23.72 -1.30
CA LEU A 189 4.95 -23.53 -2.11
C LEU A 189 4.53 -24.85 -2.81
N GLU A 190 5.48 -25.67 -3.23
CA GLU A 190 5.17 -26.98 -3.81
C GLU A 190 4.50 -27.92 -2.78
N ASP A 191 4.95 -27.88 -1.51
CA ASP A 191 4.26 -28.59 -0.43
C ASP A 191 2.82 -28.10 -0.24
N THR A 192 2.61 -26.77 -0.36
CA THR A 192 1.27 -26.16 -0.28
C THR A 192 0.38 -26.63 -1.42
N PHE A 193 0.91 -26.71 -2.64
CA PHE A 193 0.18 -27.23 -3.79
C PHE A 193 -0.18 -28.72 -3.68
N GLN A 194 0.64 -29.49 -3.00
CA GLN A 194 0.38 -30.91 -2.79
C GLN A 194 -0.63 -31.19 -1.65
N ARG A 195 -0.71 -30.32 -0.64
CA ARG A 195 -1.39 -30.65 0.63
C ARG A 195 -2.57 -29.76 0.95
N VAL A 196 -2.61 -28.53 0.43
CA VAL A 196 -3.54 -27.49 0.87
C VAL A 196 -4.45 -26.99 -0.23
N VAL A 197 -3.90 -26.64 -1.40
CA VAL A 197 -4.66 -26.14 -2.54
C VAL A 197 -3.97 -26.52 -3.84
N ALA A 198 -4.70 -27.13 -4.77
CA ALA A 198 -4.13 -27.49 -6.07
C ALA A 198 -3.66 -26.24 -6.83
N ALA A 199 -2.45 -26.28 -7.42
CA ALA A 199 -1.89 -25.14 -8.15
C ALA A 199 -2.82 -24.65 -9.28
N GLU A 200 -3.54 -25.56 -9.93
CA GLU A 200 -4.51 -25.30 -11.00
C GLU A 200 -5.73 -24.50 -10.52
N SER A 201 -5.97 -24.47 -9.21
CA SER A 201 -7.04 -23.67 -8.59
C SER A 201 -6.57 -22.28 -8.18
N VAL A 202 -5.26 -22.02 -8.17
CA VAL A 202 -4.70 -20.75 -7.70
C VAL A 202 -4.69 -19.71 -8.83
N ALA A 203 -5.47 -18.64 -8.64
CA ALA A 203 -5.51 -17.48 -9.54
C ALA A 203 -4.28 -16.58 -9.38
N ALA A 204 -3.93 -16.29 -8.15
CA ALA A 204 -2.87 -15.34 -7.82
C ALA A 204 -2.12 -15.70 -6.54
N LEU A 205 -0.87 -15.24 -6.47
CA LEU A 205 -0.11 -15.10 -5.26
C LEU A 205 0.20 -13.60 -5.06
N ILE A 206 -0.14 -13.06 -3.89
CA ILE A 206 0.13 -11.66 -3.55
C ILE A 206 1.18 -11.57 -2.44
N VAL A 207 2.14 -10.66 -2.62
CA VAL A 207 3.27 -10.49 -1.71
C VAL A 207 3.70 -9.02 -1.60
N GLU A 208 4.03 -8.57 -0.39
CA GLU A 208 4.78 -7.32 -0.18
C GLU A 208 6.27 -7.62 -0.41
N PRO A 209 6.99 -6.89 -1.28
CA PRO A 209 8.45 -7.11 -1.46
C PRO A 209 9.27 -6.92 -0.18
N VAL A 210 8.83 -6.02 0.70
CA VAL A 210 9.23 -5.92 2.10
C VAL A 210 7.93 -5.73 2.90
N GLN A 211 7.68 -6.60 3.87
CA GLN A 211 6.47 -6.47 4.70
C GLN A 211 6.57 -5.25 5.60
N GLY A 212 5.64 -4.31 5.45
CA GLY A 212 5.58 -3.08 6.23
C GLY A 212 5.00 -3.29 7.62
N GLU A 213 3.71 -3.49 7.68
CA GLU A 213 2.95 -3.67 8.95
C GLU A 213 3.29 -4.96 9.70
N GLY A 214 3.89 -5.93 9.01
CA GLY A 214 4.45 -7.15 9.58
C GLY A 214 5.65 -6.90 10.49
N GLY A 215 6.40 -5.80 10.25
CA GLY A 215 7.58 -5.42 11.04
C GLY A 215 8.82 -5.07 10.21
N PHE A 216 8.66 -4.54 9.01
CA PHE A 216 9.74 -4.26 8.04
C PHE A 216 10.58 -5.51 7.74
N ILE A 217 9.89 -6.61 7.42
CA ILE A 217 10.52 -7.89 7.18
C ILE A 217 11.01 -7.95 5.73
N VAL A 218 12.33 -8.08 5.57
CA VAL A 218 12.98 -8.25 4.26
C VAL A 218 13.14 -9.76 4.00
N PRO A 219 12.70 -10.26 2.83
CA PRO A 219 12.85 -11.68 2.52
C PRO A 219 14.32 -12.03 2.22
N PRO A 220 14.70 -13.31 2.29
CA PRO A 220 16.04 -13.74 1.87
C PRO A 220 16.33 -13.34 0.40
N PRO A 221 17.59 -12.99 0.07
CA PRO A 221 17.96 -12.65 -1.30
C PRO A 221 17.55 -13.74 -2.31
N GLY A 222 16.99 -13.36 -3.45
CA GLY A 222 16.53 -14.28 -4.50
C GLY A 222 15.19 -14.98 -4.21
N TRP A 223 14.60 -14.77 -3.04
CA TRP A 223 13.36 -15.45 -2.67
C TRP A 223 12.15 -14.98 -3.51
N LEU A 224 12.01 -13.68 -3.70
CA LEU A 224 10.91 -13.12 -4.52
C LEU A 224 11.01 -13.59 -5.97
N ALA A 225 12.23 -13.64 -6.52
CA ALA A 225 12.47 -14.17 -7.86
C ALA A 225 12.06 -15.65 -7.97
N ALA A 226 12.44 -16.48 -6.99
CA ALA A 226 12.07 -17.88 -6.96
C ALA A 226 10.54 -18.08 -6.85
N VAL A 227 9.86 -17.28 -6.02
CA VAL A 227 8.39 -17.28 -5.91
C VAL A 227 7.73 -16.88 -7.23
N ALA A 228 8.23 -15.81 -7.87
CA ALA A 228 7.73 -15.36 -9.17
C ALA A 228 7.91 -16.43 -10.26
N ASP A 229 9.03 -17.14 -10.28
CA ASP A 229 9.29 -18.25 -11.20
C ASP A 229 8.33 -19.43 -11.01
N ILE A 230 8.02 -19.79 -9.76
CA ILE A 230 7.01 -20.81 -9.45
C ILE A 230 5.65 -20.35 -9.97
N CYS A 231 5.26 -19.10 -9.72
CA CYS A 231 4.01 -18.55 -10.23
C CYS A 231 3.95 -18.62 -11.77
N ARG A 232 5.00 -18.19 -12.46
CA ARG A 232 5.10 -18.22 -13.92
C ARG A 232 4.96 -19.64 -14.47
N THR A 233 5.66 -20.62 -13.92
CA THR A 233 5.62 -22.01 -14.39
C THR A 233 4.27 -22.70 -14.16
N ARG A 234 3.53 -22.26 -13.14
CA ARG A 234 2.20 -22.79 -12.79
C ARG A 234 1.04 -21.96 -13.37
N GLY A 235 1.33 -20.89 -14.13
CA GLY A 235 0.31 -19.99 -14.66
C GLY A 235 -0.49 -19.27 -13.57
N ILE A 236 0.15 -18.98 -12.44
CA ILE A 236 -0.39 -18.20 -11.32
C ILE A 236 0.01 -16.73 -11.52
N ILE A 237 -0.91 -15.80 -11.33
CA ILE A 237 -0.59 -14.38 -11.43
C ILE A 237 0.21 -13.95 -10.19
N PHE A 238 1.43 -13.46 -10.40
CA PHE A 238 2.26 -12.88 -9.35
C PHE A 238 1.86 -11.41 -9.15
N ILE A 239 1.49 -11.02 -7.92
CA ILE A 239 1.11 -9.67 -7.56
C ILE A 239 2.09 -9.14 -6.52
N ALA A 240 2.91 -8.16 -6.90
CA ALA A 240 3.75 -7.41 -5.96
C ALA A 240 2.94 -6.23 -5.39
N ASP A 241 2.65 -6.27 -4.10
CA ASP A 241 2.02 -5.17 -3.39
C ASP A 241 3.08 -4.15 -2.97
N GLU A 242 3.23 -3.12 -3.79
CA GLU A 242 4.17 -2.02 -3.61
C GLU A 242 3.52 -0.76 -3.01
N VAL A 243 2.35 -0.90 -2.39
CA VAL A 243 1.62 0.24 -1.80
C VAL A 243 2.48 0.98 -0.77
N GLN A 244 3.28 0.27 0.01
CA GLN A 244 4.19 0.90 0.97
C GLN A 244 5.63 0.98 0.46
N THR A 245 6.11 0.00 -0.29
CA THR A 245 7.52 -0.15 -0.68
C THR A 245 7.90 0.63 -1.93
N GLY A 246 6.94 0.98 -2.77
CA GLY A 246 7.16 1.65 -4.04
C GLY A 246 7.59 3.12 -3.94
N PHE A 247 7.82 3.72 -5.09
CA PHE A 247 8.15 5.13 -5.27
C PHE A 247 9.39 5.61 -4.49
N GLY A 248 10.44 4.80 -4.47
CA GLY A 248 11.72 5.17 -3.89
C GLY A 248 11.86 4.88 -2.38
N ARG A 249 10.84 4.33 -1.72
CA ARG A 249 10.87 4.04 -0.27
C ARG A 249 12.05 3.16 0.13
N THR A 250 12.43 2.20 -0.70
CA THR A 250 13.54 1.26 -0.45
C THR A 250 14.82 1.62 -1.20
N GLY A 251 14.87 2.78 -1.89
CA GLY A 251 16.02 3.23 -2.67
C GLY A 251 15.96 2.87 -4.17
N LYS A 252 15.02 2.02 -4.57
CA LYS A 252 14.64 1.76 -5.98
C LYS A 252 13.26 2.33 -6.24
N MET A 253 12.89 2.57 -7.51
CA MET A 253 11.54 3.04 -7.83
C MET A 253 10.50 2.07 -7.33
N PHE A 254 10.71 0.76 -7.54
CA PHE A 254 9.93 -0.32 -6.95
C PHE A 254 10.85 -1.28 -6.19
N ALA A 255 10.42 -1.77 -5.05
CA ALA A 255 11.24 -2.64 -4.22
C ALA A 255 11.55 -3.99 -4.89
N ILE A 256 10.67 -4.48 -5.76
CA ILE A 256 10.91 -5.70 -6.53
C ILE A 256 12.17 -5.61 -7.41
N GLU A 257 12.64 -4.41 -7.75
CA GLU A 257 13.87 -4.20 -8.52
C GLU A 257 15.16 -4.50 -7.74
N HIS A 258 15.07 -4.78 -6.42
CA HIS A 258 16.22 -5.26 -5.66
C HIS A 258 16.53 -6.73 -5.95
N GLU A 259 15.57 -7.49 -6.48
CA GLU A 259 15.79 -8.84 -6.94
C GLU A 259 16.45 -8.84 -8.33
N ALA A 260 17.50 -9.62 -8.52
CA ALA A 260 18.34 -9.62 -9.73
C ALA A 260 17.64 -10.09 -11.02
N SER A 261 16.45 -10.65 -10.90
CA SER A 261 15.60 -11.04 -12.03
C SER A 261 14.28 -10.28 -11.94
N SER A 262 14.13 -9.24 -12.75
CA SER A 262 12.81 -8.61 -12.95
C SER A 262 11.80 -9.67 -13.35
N PRO A 263 10.62 -9.72 -12.74
CA PRO A 263 9.56 -10.58 -13.23
C PRO A 263 9.26 -10.21 -14.69
N THR A 264 9.40 -11.17 -15.55
CA THR A 264 9.06 -11.03 -16.99
C THR A 264 7.56 -11.14 -17.18
#